data_b327597e851f0cce1982a31f674273f9
#
_entry.id   b327597e851f0cce1982a31f674273f9
#
_cell.length_a   1.000
_cell.length_b   1.000
_cell.length_c   1.000
_cell.angle_alpha   90.00
_cell.angle_beta   90.00
_cell.angle_gamma   90.00
#
_symmetry.space_group_name_H-M   'P 1'
#
loop_
_entity.id
_entity.type
_entity.pdbx_description
1 polymer ?
#
loop_
_entity_poly.entity_id
_entity_poly.type
_entity_poly.pdbx_seq_one_letter_code
_entity_poly.pdbx_strand_id
1 'polypeptide(L)'
;MKIPSRLSTLLLASALLATPALSAELRIGLADDADVLDPAQSRTFVGRIVYTAMCDKLVDVSPDLKIVPQLATEWNWSADGKELTMKLREGVKFHDETPLDAAAVVATIERNMTLPESRRKSELSSVEKVEATGDYEVKFTLKAPDVTLLAQLSDRAGMIVSPTAAKELGADFGSKPVCAGPFKFVERVQQDRIVLEKFADYWDKDKVFIDKVTYLPIPDSTVRLANLRSGELDMIERLAATDAASVKSDAALTYADAVSIGYMAMYVNIANGPRADNPFGKDKRLRQAFSLAIDREALSQVVFEGTAMPGNQPYPPTSPWFNKEIPVPVRDIDKAKELMKAAGHETLDIELQHANSPVVTQMMQVVQSMVAEAGFKVSLKATEFATLLSEQTAGNFQLSRSDWSGRIDPDGNLHQFVTCKGGINDAKYCNAEVDTLLNDARASTDEAVRKEKYDAAAKILDEDLPVIYLGHQSWIWAIKKDVTGFVPSPDGMIRLLGVKKS
;
A
#
# COMPACT_ATOMS: atom_id res chain seq x y z
N MET A 1 -22.38 62.13 69.09
CA MET A 1 -22.13 60.64 69.06
C MET A 1 -21.96 60.25 67.64
N LYS A 2 -20.70 60.01 67.18
CA LYS A 2 -20.35 59.73 65.77
C LYS A 2 -20.25 58.23 65.60
N ILE A 3 -20.99 57.66 64.65
CA ILE A 3 -20.92 56.27 64.26
C ILE A 3 -20.00 56.15 63.02
N PRO A 4 -18.95 55.29 62.97
CA PRO A 4 -18.14 55.14 61.81
C PRO A 4 -18.75 54.06 60.86
N SER A 5 -18.86 54.41 59.57
CA SER A 5 -19.23 53.50 58.47
C SER A 5 -18.06 52.62 58.13
N ARG A 6 -18.26 51.30 58.18
CA ARG A 6 -17.31 50.29 57.64
C ARG A 6 -17.64 50.03 56.15
N LEU A 7 -16.70 50.42 55.29
CA LEU A 7 -16.70 50.02 53.88
C LEU A 7 -16.20 48.56 53.78
N SER A 8 -17.06 47.65 53.37
CA SER A 8 -16.68 46.23 53.03
C SER A 8 -16.31 46.16 51.57
N THR A 9 -15.02 46.01 51.31
CA THR A 9 -14.52 45.74 49.95
C THR A 9 -14.76 44.30 49.58
N LEU A 10 -15.70 44.03 48.64
CA LEU A 10 -15.89 42.72 48.04
C LEU A 10 -14.79 42.51 47.00
N LEU A 11 -13.87 41.58 47.25
CA LEU A 11 -12.97 41.02 46.22
C LEU A 11 -13.74 40.01 45.38
N LEU A 12 -14.06 40.38 44.13
CA LEU A 12 -14.51 39.45 43.14
C LEU A 12 -13.31 38.61 42.69
N ALA A 13 -13.22 37.35 43.10
CA ALA A 13 -12.31 36.38 42.58
C ALA A 13 -12.85 35.89 41.20
N SER A 14 -12.26 36.37 40.11
CA SER A 14 -12.52 35.85 38.76
C SER A 14 -11.91 34.46 38.63
N ALA A 15 -12.71 33.41 38.82
CA ALA A 15 -12.35 32.05 38.47
C ALA A 15 -12.26 31.96 36.93
N LEU A 16 -11.06 31.93 36.39
CA LEU A 16 -10.82 31.52 35.02
C LEU A 16 -11.27 30.06 34.89
N LEU A 17 -12.46 29.84 34.35
CA LEU A 17 -12.89 28.55 33.88
C LEU A 17 -12.01 28.16 32.69
N ALA A 18 -10.96 27.38 32.95
CA ALA A 18 -10.25 26.66 31.89
C ALA A 18 -11.26 25.72 31.20
N THR A 19 -11.76 26.09 30.05
CA THR A 19 -12.49 25.16 29.19
C THR A 19 -11.55 24.00 28.89
N PRO A 20 -11.97 22.72 29.13
CA PRO A 20 -11.17 21.60 28.71
C PRO A 20 -10.94 21.75 27.20
N ALA A 21 -9.69 21.79 26.76
CA ALA A 21 -9.38 21.71 25.36
C ALA A 21 -10.00 20.39 24.84
N LEU A 22 -10.98 20.49 23.95
CA LEU A 22 -11.50 19.30 23.28
C LEU A 22 -10.34 18.63 22.58
N SER A 23 -10.08 17.38 22.93
CA SER A 23 -9.07 16.55 22.26
C SER A 23 -9.39 16.48 20.75
N ALA A 24 -8.42 16.87 19.92
CA ALA A 24 -8.60 16.87 18.48
C ALA A 24 -8.58 15.42 17.96
N GLU A 25 -9.76 14.84 17.78
CA GLU A 25 -9.93 13.49 17.19
C GLU A 25 -10.15 13.58 15.69
N LEU A 26 -9.43 12.76 14.92
CA LEU A 26 -9.59 12.56 13.47
C LEU A 26 -10.12 11.15 13.19
N ARG A 27 -11.29 11.06 12.57
CA ARG A 27 -11.94 9.79 12.22
C ARG A 27 -11.84 9.57 10.71
N ILE A 28 -11.16 8.48 10.32
CA ILE A 28 -10.82 8.20 8.92
C ILE A 28 -11.53 6.92 8.47
N GLY A 29 -12.40 7.03 7.47
CA GLY A 29 -13.04 5.88 6.83
C GLY A 29 -12.09 5.21 5.83
N LEU A 30 -11.79 3.93 6.06
CA LEU A 30 -10.96 3.09 5.19
C LEU A 30 -11.85 2.15 4.35
N ALA A 31 -11.39 1.80 3.14
CA ALA A 31 -12.13 0.91 2.25
C ALA A 31 -12.08 -0.57 2.68
N ASP A 32 -11.09 -0.96 3.47
CA ASP A 32 -10.88 -2.33 3.94
C ASP A 32 -10.37 -2.31 5.39
N ASP A 33 -10.35 -3.47 6.08
CA ASP A 33 -9.64 -3.62 7.35
C ASP A 33 -8.17 -4.05 7.11
N ALA A 34 -7.29 -3.71 8.04
CA ALA A 34 -5.93 -4.22 8.06
C ALA A 34 -5.93 -5.73 8.37
N ASP A 35 -5.04 -6.49 7.72
CA ASP A 35 -4.87 -7.92 8.00
C ASP A 35 -4.27 -8.15 9.40
N VAL A 36 -3.06 -7.70 9.64
CA VAL A 36 -2.35 -7.80 10.92
C VAL A 36 -1.60 -6.50 11.18
N LEU A 37 -1.49 -6.04 12.44
CA LEU A 37 -0.77 -4.81 12.77
C LEU A 37 0.72 -5.08 13.08
N ASP A 38 1.38 -5.83 12.18
CA ASP A 38 2.82 -6.09 12.19
C ASP A 38 3.41 -5.79 10.80
N PRO A 39 4.28 -4.76 10.65
CA PRO A 39 4.87 -4.40 9.36
C PRO A 39 5.61 -5.57 8.68
N ALA A 40 6.19 -6.50 9.47
CA ALA A 40 6.86 -7.67 8.93
C ALA A 40 5.90 -8.62 8.19
N GLN A 41 4.67 -8.76 8.65
CA GLN A 41 3.71 -9.77 8.18
C GLN A 41 2.63 -9.21 7.26
N SER A 42 2.23 -7.95 7.43
CA SER A 42 1.11 -7.34 6.73
C SER A 42 1.30 -7.22 5.22
N ARG A 43 0.19 -7.40 4.47
CA ARG A 43 0.10 -7.22 3.03
C ARG A 43 -0.83 -6.08 2.61
N THR A 44 -1.80 -5.69 3.47
CA THR A 44 -2.86 -4.77 3.09
C THR A 44 -2.38 -3.34 2.88
N PHE A 45 -3.01 -2.65 1.91
CA PHE A 45 -2.78 -1.23 1.68
C PHE A 45 -3.23 -0.38 2.87
N VAL A 46 -4.40 -0.67 3.42
CA VAL A 46 -4.92 0.03 4.61
C VAL A 46 -4.02 -0.17 5.83
N GLY A 47 -3.39 -1.34 5.97
CA GLY A 47 -2.34 -1.57 6.98
C GLY A 47 -1.19 -0.58 6.82
N ARG A 48 -0.74 -0.29 5.58
CA ARG A 48 0.31 0.73 5.34
C ARG A 48 -0.12 2.13 5.77
N ILE A 49 -1.40 2.51 5.55
CA ILE A 49 -1.95 3.80 6.02
C ILE A 49 -1.83 3.88 7.54
N VAL A 50 -2.28 2.85 8.27
CA VAL A 50 -2.20 2.80 9.74
C VAL A 50 -0.75 2.85 10.23
N TYR A 51 0.15 2.06 9.60
CA TYR A 51 1.58 2.08 9.99
C TYR A 51 2.25 3.41 9.73
N THR A 52 1.89 4.12 8.65
CA THR A 52 2.46 5.45 8.37
C THR A 52 2.20 6.45 9.50
N ALA A 53 1.10 6.28 10.25
CA ALA A 53 0.83 7.07 11.44
C ALA A 53 1.53 6.53 12.71
N MET A 54 1.85 5.23 12.75
CA MET A 54 2.31 4.55 13.97
C MET A 54 3.80 4.22 13.97
N CYS A 55 4.38 3.91 12.80
CA CYS A 55 5.74 3.40 12.69
C CYS A 55 6.58 4.27 11.74
N ASP A 56 7.56 4.96 12.28
CA ASP A 56 8.58 5.62 11.45
C ASP A 56 9.48 4.60 10.76
N LYS A 57 9.98 4.99 9.60
CA LYS A 57 10.87 4.21 8.73
C LYS A 57 12.29 4.76 8.77
N LEU A 58 13.24 4.00 8.28
CA LEU A 58 14.61 4.52 8.11
C LEU A 58 14.61 5.75 7.19
N VAL A 59 13.93 5.66 6.06
CA VAL A 59 13.69 6.79 5.15
C VAL A 59 12.22 6.84 4.75
N ASP A 60 11.70 8.00 4.37
CA ASP A 60 10.33 8.17 3.87
C ASP A 60 10.30 8.63 2.41
N VAL A 61 9.11 8.79 1.87
CA VAL A 61 8.84 9.29 0.53
C VAL A 61 8.06 10.59 0.63
N SER A 62 8.57 11.64 -0.03
CA SER A 62 7.87 12.91 -0.17
C SER A 62 6.73 12.82 -1.19
N PRO A 63 5.78 13.77 -1.20
CA PRO A 63 4.68 13.79 -2.17
C PRO A 63 5.13 13.83 -3.66
N ASP A 64 6.35 14.30 -3.94
CA ASP A 64 6.97 14.27 -5.25
C ASP A 64 7.82 13.01 -5.50
N LEU A 65 7.56 11.94 -4.69
CA LEU A 65 8.14 10.61 -4.81
C LEU A 65 9.66 10.52 -4.62
N LYS A 66 10.28 11.47 -3.93
CA LYS A 66 11.70 11.41 -3.58
C LYS A 66 11.90 10.77 -2.21
N ILE A 67 12.97 10.02 -2.07
CA ILE A 67 13.39 9.50 -0.77
C ILE A 67 13.90 10.66 0.08
N VAL A 68 13.38 10.74 1.30
CA VAL A 68 13.69 11.78 2.29
C VAL A 68 14.09 11.18 3.63
N PRO A 69 14.91 11.87 4.44
CA PRO A 69 15.27 11.44 5.79
C PRO A 69 14.04 11.24 6.69
N GLN A 70 14.07 10.18 7.53
CA GLN A 70 13.13 10.00 8.65
C GLN A 70 13.90 9.58 9.91
N LEU A 71 14.00 8.29 10.26
CA LEU A 71 14.86 7.82 11.36
C LEU A 71 16.34 7.90 10.99
N ALA A 72 16.70 7.59 9.73
CA ALA A 72 18.03 7.89 9.20
C ALA A 72 18.06 9.34 8.72
N THR A 73 19.09 10.08 9.13
CA THR A 73 19.32 11.49 8.76
C THR A 73 20.21 11.64 7.54
N GLU A 74 21.11 10.68 7.33
CA GLU A 74 22.07 10.61 6.22
C GLU A 74 22.33 9.16 5.83
N TRP A 75 22.72 8.92 4.58
CA TRP A 75 23.14 7.60 4.11
C TRP A 75 24.18 7.72 3.01
N ASN A 76 25.07 6.72 2.94
CA ASN A 76 26.14 6.66 1.96
C ASN A 76 26.32 5.24 1.43
N TRP A 77 26.53 5.11 0.13
CA TRP A 77 26.88 3.88 -0.53
C TRP A 77 28.40 3.75 -0.68
N SER A 78 28.93 2.54 -0.51
CA SER A 78 30.29 2.22 -0.95
C SER A 78 30.44 2.32 -2.48
N ALA A 79 31.67 2.51 -2.96
CA ALA A 79 31.92 2.67 -4.39
C ALA A 79 31.52 1.45 -5.24
N ASP A 80 31.51 0.26 -4.66
CA ASP A 80 31.10 -1.00 -5.31
C ASP A 80 29.60 -1.30 -5.15
N GLY A 81 28.85 -0.41 -4.48
CA GLY A 81 27.39 -0.54 -4.25
C GLY A 81 26.99 -1.69 -3.33
N LYS A 82 27.95 -2.29 -2.58
CA LYS A 82 27.68 -3.42 -1.70
C LYS A 82 27.54 -3.08 -0.22
N GLU A 83 27.82 -1.85 0.17
CA GLU A 83 27.60 -1.40 1.53
C GLU A 83 26.75 -0.14 1.54
N LEU A 84 25.76 -0.10 2.41
CA LEU A 84 24.93 1.08 2.71
C LEU A 84 25.12 1.41 4.19
N THR A 85 25.71 2.56 4.48
CA THR A 85 25.84 3.09 5.85
C THR A 85 24.80 4.18 6.07
N MET A 86 24.10 4.13 7.20
CA MET A 86 23.05 5.09 7.56
C MET A 86 23.32 5.64 8.97
N LYS A 87 23.29 6.97 9.12
CA LYS A 87 23.29 7.63 10.42
C LYS A 87 21.86 7.79 10.93
N LEU A 88 21.63 7.44 12.16
CA LEU A 88 20.32 7.50 12.81
C LEU A 88 20.14 8.81 13.58
N ARG A 89 18.89 9.20 13.75
CA ARG A 89 18.47 10.29 14.62
C ARG A 89 18.67 9.90 16.08
N GLU A 90 19.33 10.76 16.83
CA GLU A 90 19.56 10.56 18.27
C GLU A 90 18.34 10.94 19.10
N GLY A 91 18.18 10.32 20.28
CA GLY A 91 17.14 10.64 21.26
C GLY A 91 15.72 10.19 20.88
N VAL A 92 15.55 9.39 19.83
CA VAL A 92 14.26 8.81 19.48
C VAL A 92 13.89 7.70 20.47
N LYS A 93 12.61 7.65 20.85
CA LYS A 93 12.03 6.60 21.70
C LYS A 93 10.95 5.83 20.96
N PHE A 94 10.82 4.56 21.31
CA PHE A 94 9.63 3.77 20.98
C PHE A 94 8.45 4.16 21.88
N HIS A 95 7.24 3.70 21.53
CA HIS A 95 6.01 3.94 22.30
C HIS A 95 6.05 3.30 23.71
N ASP A 96 6.92 2.33 23.95
CA ASP A 96 7.22 1.72 25.26
C ASP A 96 8.32 2.45 26.02
N GLU A 97 8.71 3.63 25.57
CA GLU A 97 9.75 4.51 26.14
C GLU A 97 11.19 3.97 26.03
N THR A 98 11.39 2.77 25.47
CA THR A 98 12.73 2.25 25.20
C THR A 98 13.43 3.07 24.10
N PRO A 99 14.77 3.23 24.15
CA PRO A 99 15.49 4.02 23.16
C PRO A 99 15.52 3.34 21.78
N LEU A 100 15.45 4.12 20.71
CA LEU A 100 15.71 3.67 19.36
C LEU A 100 17.17 4.01 19.01
N ASP A 101 17.99 2.98 18.88
CA ASP A 101 19.40 3.04 18.55
C ASP A 101 19.75 2.10 17.39
N ALA A 102 21.02 1.99 17.04
CA ALA A 102 21.48 1.11 15.97
C ALA A 102 21.18 -0.37 16.26
N ALA A 103 21.25 -0.81 17.52
CA ALA A 103 20.94 -2.19 17.89
C ALA A 103 19.44 -2.52 17.66
N ALA A 104 18.54 -1.58 17.92
CA ALA A 104 17.11 -1.73 17.65
C ALA A 104 16.81 -1.85 16.16
N VAL A 105 17.51 -1.09 15.32
CA VAL A 105 17.41 -1.21 13.86
C VAL A 105 17.88 -2.57 13.38
N VAL A 106 19.07 -3.02 13.84
CA VAL A 106 19.61 -4.34 13.51
C VAL A 106 18.61 -5.43 13.87
N ALA A 107 18.09 -5.42 15.11
CA ALA A 107 17.14 -6.43 15.59
C ALA A 107 15.85 -6.46 14.73
N THR A 108 15.33 -5.30 14.33
CA THR A 108 14.14 -5.23 13.47
C THR A 108 14.40 -5.78 12.08
N ILE A 109 15.52 -5.41 11.44
CA ILE A 109 15.87 -5.89 10.09
C ILE A 109 16.12 -7.39 10.10
N GLU A 110 16.87 -7.90 11.09
CA GLU A 110 17.08 -9.35 11.26
C GLU A 110 15.76 -10.10 11.47
N ARG A 111 14.83 -9.54 12.28
CA ARG A 111 13.48 -10.09 12.42
C ARG A 111 12.75 -10.14 11.09
N ASN A 112 12.79 -9.09 10.30
CA ASN A 112 12.18 -9.04 8.97
C ASN A 112 12.76 -10.11 8.02
N MET A 113 14.05 -10.44 8.14
CA MET A 113 14.74 -11.45 7.34
C MET A 113 14.47 -12.88 7.81
N THR A 114 14.28 -13.10 9.12
CA THR A 114 14.28 -14.45 9.72
C THR A 114 12.92 -14.94 10.18
N LEU A 115 11.99 -14.05 10.55
CA LEU A 115 10.64 -14.44 11.00
C LEU A 115 9.96 -15.32 9.91
N PRO A 116 9.47 -16.54 10.24
CA PRO A 116 8.88 -17.45 9.26
C PRO A 116 7.75 -16.81 8.43
N GLU A 117 6.88 -16.05 9.08
CA GLU A 117 5.70 -15.39 8.51
C GLU A 117 6.04 -14.06 7.82
N SER A 118 7.30 -13.61 7.87
CA SER A 118 7.69 -12.33 7.27
C SER A 118 7.45 -12.31 5.76
N ARG A 119 6.80 -11.26 5.31
CA ARG A 119 6.60 -10.92 3.90
C ARG A 119 7.70 -9.99 3.36
N ARG A 120 8.67 -9.61 4.22
CA ARG A 120 9.77 -8.69 3.88
C ARG A 120 11.01 -9.39 3.35
N LYS A 121 11.06 -10.72 3.43
CA LYS A 121 12.23 -11.52 3.03
C LYS A 121 12.70 -11.27 1.59
N SER A 122 11.78 -11.12 0.64
CA SER A 122 12.13 -10.84 -0.77
C SER A 122 12.64 -9.42 -0.97
N GLU A 123 12.10 -8.45 -0.21
CA GLU A 123 12.52 -7.05 -0.24
C GLU A 123 13.93 -6.88 0.32
N LEU A 124 14.33 -7.71 1.29
CA LEU A 124 15.63 -7.71 1.95
C LEU A 124 16.55 -8.84 1.45
N SER A 125 16.22 -9.49 0.34
CA SER A 125 16.95 -10.69 -0.11
C SER A 125 18.41 -10.45 -0.50
N SER A 126 18.74 -9.22 -0.90
CA SER A 126 20.10 -8.80 -1.19
C SER A 126 20.96 -8.57 0.06
N VAL A 127 20.33 -8.33 1.21
CA VAL A 127 21.05 -8.10 2.47
C VAL A 127 21.69 -9.41 2.95
N GLU A 128 23.02 -9.37 3.11
CA GLU A 128 23.79 -10.45 3.72
C GLU A 128 23.86 -10.27 5.24
N LYS A 129 24.12 -9.04 5.67
CA LYS A 129 24.32 -8.67 7.06
C LYS A 129 23.85 -7.24 7.31
N VAL A 130 23.33 -7.00 8.49
CA VAL A 130 23.13 -5.66 9.07
C VAL A 130 23.86 -5.60 10.41
N GLU A 131 24.57 -4.52 10.69
CA GLU A 131 25.35 -4.38 11.92
C GLU A 131 25.36 -2.94 12.42
N ALA A 132 25.42 -2.78 13.73
CA ALA A 132 25.69 -1.50 14.38
C ALA A 132 27.19 -1.21 14.30
N THR A 133 27.57 -0.09 13.69
CA THR A 133 28.97 0.39 13.64
C THR A 133 29.23 1.50 14.65
N GLY A 134 28.19 1.95 15.35
CA GLY A 134 28.15 2.90 16.44
C GLY A 134 26.79 2.89 17.10
N ASP A 135 26.60 3.68 18.15
CA ASP A 135 25.30 3.74 18.87
C ASP A 135 24.15 4.23 17.94
N TYR A 136 24.48 5.10 16.97
CA TYR A 136 23.53 5.68 16.00
C TYR A 136 24.02 5.56 14.57
N GLU A 137 24.70 4.48 14.24
CA GLU A 137 25.14 4.18 12.87
C GLU A 137 24.94 2.71 12.58
N VAL A 138 24.26 2.40 11.46
CA VAL A 138 24.04 1.04 10.97
C VAL A 138 24.63 0.87 9.58
N LYS A 139 25.20 -0.31 9.33
CA LYS A 139 25.72 -0.70 8.04
C LYS A 139 25.04 -1.95 7.54
N PHE A 140 24.54 -1.89 6.30
CA PHE A 140 24.04 -3.02 5.53
C PHE A 140 25.15 -3.50 4.59
N THR A 141 25.49 -4.77 4.65
CA THR A 141 26.36 -5.44 3.69
C THR A 141 25.51 -6.28 2.76
N LEU A 142 25.70 -6.16 1.46
CA LEU A 142 24.90 -6.81 0.43
C LEU A 142 25.67 -7.93 -0.26
N LYS A 143 25.00 -9.02 -0.61
CA LYS A 143 25.52 -10.15 -1.40
C LYS A 143 25.97 -9.72 -2.80
N ALA A 144 25.25 -8.76 -3.38
CA ALA A 144 25.51 -8.12 -4.66
C ALA A 144 24.97 -6.68 -4.59
N PRO A 145 25.41 -5.76 -5.46
CA PRO A 145 24.83 -4.43 -5.55
C PRO A 145 23.30 -4.50 -5.71
N ASP A 146 22.58 -3.70 -4.93
CA ASP A 146 21.12 -3.59 -5.01
C ASP A 146 20.69 -2.15 -4.79
N VAL A 147 20.46 -1.44 -5.87
CA VAL A 147 20.08 -0.02 -5.84
C VAL A 147 18.65 0.18 -5.33
N THR A 148 17.85 -0.88 -5.23
CA THR A 148 16.45 -0.81 -4.81
C THR A 148 16.28 -0.84 -3.30
N LEU A 149 17.32 -1.25 -2.54
CA LEU A 149 17.22 -1.41 -1.08
C LEU A 149 16.73 -0.15 -0.38
N LEU A 150 17.23 1.03 -0.77
CA LEU A 150 16.81 2.29 -0.14
C LEU A 150 15.31 2.57 -0.36
N ALA A 151 14.78 2.24 -1.53
CA ALA A 151 13.34 2.32 -1.79
C ALA A 151 12.54 1.28 -0.99
N GLN A 152 13.07 0.08 -0.77
CA GLN A 152 12.45 -0.91 0.10
C GLN A 152 12.42 -0.45 1.56
N LEU A 153 13.47 0.23 2.03
CA LEU A 153 13.56 0.80 3.38
C LEU A 153 12.67 2.05 3.59
N SER A 154 12.06 2.59 2.54
CA SER A 154 11.05 3.65 2.62
C SER A 154 9.62 3.13 2.84
N ASP A 155 9.43 1.81 2.91
CA ASP A 155 8.15 1.15 3.18
C ASP A 155 8.28 0.23 4.41
N ARG A 156 7.39 -0.76 4.52
CA ARG A 156 7.29 -1.67 5.68
C ARG A 156 8.60 -2.38 6.05
N ALA A 157 9.48 -2.66 5.07
CA ALA A 157 10.78 -3.26 5.33
C ALA A 157 11.70 -2.38 6.19
N GLY A 158 11.54 -1.06 6.11
CA GLY A 158 12.30 -0.08 6.88
C GLY A 158 11.57 0.49 8.09
N MET A 159 10.34 0.04 8.40
CA MET A 159 9.61 0.42 9.63
C MET A 159 10.25 -0.26 10.84
N ILE A 160 10.67 0.55 11.81
CA ILE A 160 11.39 0.05 12.98
C ILE A 160 10.42 -0.16 14.14
N VAL A 161 10.41 -1.38 14.66
CA VAL A 161 9.57 -1.80 15.80
C VAL A 161 10.41 -1.99 17.06
N SER A 162 9.78 -1.84 18.25
CA SER A 162 10.49 -2.10 19.51
C SER A 162 10.95 -3.55 19.60
N PRO A 163 12.27 -3.82 19.72
CA PRO A 163 12.77 -5.17 19.91
C PRO A 163 12.32 -5.78 21.25
N THR A 164 12.16 -4.96 22.27
CA THR A 164 11.65 -5.36 23.59
C THR A 164 10.24 -5.92 23.46
N ALA A 165 9.31 -5.13 22.88
CA ALA A 165 7.94 -5.56 22.67
C ALA A 165 7.85 -6.76 21.70
N ALA A 166 8.63 -6.77 20.61
CA ALA A 166 8.65 -7.87 19.66
C ALA A 166 9.12 -9.19 20.30
N LYS A 167 10.08 -9.13 21.22
CA LYS A 167 10.56 -10.30 21.96
C LYS A 167 9.55 -10.77 23.02
N GLU A 168 8.94 -9.83 23.75
CA GLU A 168 7.97 -10.14 24.81
C GLU A 168 6.67 -10.72 24.27
N LEU A 169 6.14 -10.12 23.19
CA LEU A 169 4.84 -10.47 22.61
C LEU A 169 4.95 -11.63 21.60
N GLY A 170 6.09 -11.83 20.97
CA GLY A 170 6.31 -12.89 19.99
C GLY A 170 5.26 -12.89 18.88
N ALA A 171 4.47 -13.95 18.79
CA ALA A 171 3.39 -14.08 17.79
C ALA A 171 2.25 -13.08 17.99
N ASP A 172 2.06 -12.57 19.21
CA ASP A 172 1.00 -11.61 19.56
C ASP A 172 1.40 -10.14 19.29
N PHE A 173 2.61 -9.89 18.77
CA PHE A 173 3.09 -8.53 18.48
C PHE A 173 2.09 -7.72 17.64
N GLY A 174 1.50 -8.34 16.62
CA GLY A 174 0.50 -7.69 15.76
C GLY A 174 -0.83 -7.32 16.45
N SER A 175 -1.07 -7.79 17.68
CA SER A 175 -2.23 -7.41 18.49
C SER A 175 -1.97 -6.19 19.38
N LYS A 176 -0.70 -5.91 19.68
CA LYS A 176 -0.26 -4.77 20.50
C LYS A 176 1.05 -4.18 19.95
N PRO A 177 1.03 -3.63 18.73
CA PRO A 177 2.23 -3.15 18.05
C PRO A 177 2.86 -1.97 18.79
N VAL A 178 4.19 -1.97 18.85
CA VAL A 178 5.00 -0.91 19.46
C VAL A 178 6.03 -0.43 18.44
N CYS A 179 5.90 0.82 18.03
CA CYS A 179 6.76 1.48 17.04
C CYS A 179 7.31 2.80 17.59
N ALA A 180 7.83 3.68 16.71
CA ALA A 180 8.43 4.97 17.06
C ALA A 180 7.83 6.15 16.26
N GLY A 181 6.60 6.02 15.75
CA GLY A 181 5.93 7.07 14.98
C GLY A 181 5.13 8.06 15.83
N PRO A 182 4.44 9.02 15.19
CA PRO A 182 3.74 10.12 15.88
C PRO A 182 2.54 9.68 16.73
N PHE A 183 1.97 8.50 16.45
CA PHE A 183 0.83 7.97 17.20
C PHE A 183 1.13 6.55 17.67
N LYS A 184 0.71 6.23 18.90
CA LYS A 184 0.84 4.91 19.51
C LYS A 184 -0.50 4.16 19.50
N PHE A 185 -0.43 2.85 19.45
CA PHE A 185 -1.57 1.95 19.44
C PHE A 185 -2.34 2.01 20.77
N VAL A 186 -3.66 2.06 20.69
CA VAL A 186 -4.58 1.99 21.85
C VAL A 186 -5.38 0.70 21.82
N GLU A 187 -6.17 0.51 20.75
CA GLU A 187 -7.00 -0.69 20.58
C GLU A 187 -7.27 -1.02 19.11
N ARG A 188 -7.64 -2.26 18.86
CA ARG A 188 -8.24 -2.71 17.62
C ARG A 188 -9.42 -3.62 17.91
N VAL A 189 -10.57 -3.32 17.31
CA VAL A 189 -11.69 -4.24 17.15
C VAL A 189 -11.77 -4.57 15.67
N GLN A 190 -11.53 -5.84 15.33
CA GLN A 190 -11.48 -6.29 13.95
C GLN A 190 -12.76 -5.95 13.19
N GLN A 191 -12.65 -5.41 11.98
CA GLN A 191 -13.74 -4.94 11.12
C GLN A 191 -14.62 -3.82 11.73
N ASP A 192 -14.21 -3.22 12.83
CA ASP A 192 -14.92 -2.11 13.47
C ASP A 192 -14.03 -0.86 13.55
N ARG A 193 -12.90 -0.92 14.25
CA ARG A 193 -12.02 0.22 14.42
C ARG A 193 -10.56 -0.13 14.80
N ILE A 194 -9.67 0.80 14.48
CA ILE A 194 -8.30 0.86 15.01
C ILE A 194 -8.12 2.26 15.60
N VAL A 195 -7.71 2.33 16.86
CA VAL A 195 -7.55 3.59 17.59
C VAL A 195 -6.09 3.81 17.93
N LEU A 196 -5.60 4.99 17.59
CA LEU A 196 -4.27 5.46 17.94
C LEU A 196 -4.38 6.77 18.73
N GLU A 197 -3.44 7.01 19.64
CA GLU A 197 -3.31 8.28 20.36
C GLU A 197 -1.94 8.94 20.12
N LYS A 198 -1.86 10.25 20.24
CA LYS A 198 -0.63 11.03 20.07
C LYS A 198 0.45 10.52 21.01
N PHE A 199 1.65 10.32 20.48
CA PHE A 199 2.83 10.01 21.27
C PHE A 199 3.53 11.31 21.70
N ALA A 200 3.49 11.62 23.00
CA ALA A 200 3.97 12.90 23.53
C ALA A 200 5.49 13.09 23.38
N ASP A 201 6.25 11.99 23.38
CA ASP A 201 7.72 11.98 23.25
C ASP A 201 8.19 11.80 21.79
N TYR A 202 7.28 11.93 20.81
CA TYR A 202 7.66 11.84 19.39
C TYR A 202 8.71 12.91 19.04
N TRP A 203 9.74 12.55 18.30
CA TRP A 203 10.87 13.42 17.98
C TRP A 203 10.47 14.69 17.19
N ASP A 204 9.41 14.63 16.36
CA ASP A 204 8.88 15.74 15.56
C ASP A 204 7.47 16.16 16.06
N LYS A 205 7.26 16.12 17.37
CA LYS A 205 5.95 16.34 18.03
C LYS A 205 5.30 17.68 17.72
N ASP A 206 6.10 18.68 17.35
CA ASP A 206 5.60 20.03 17.03
C ASP A 206 4.77 20.05 15.73
N LYS A 207 4.87 19.00 14.91
CA LYS A 207 4.05 18.79 13.72
C LYS A 207 2.83 17.89 13.96
N VAL A 208 2.61 17.39 15.18
CA VAL A 208 1.48 16.51 15.53
C VAL A 208 0.40 17.33 16.22
N PHE A 209 -0.67 17.67 15.49
CA PHE A 209 -1.77 18.52 15.98
C PHE A 209 -3.05 17.74 16.32
N ILE A 210 -3.12 16.47 15.95
CA ILE A 210 -4.22 15.55 16.26
C ILE A 210 -3.85 14.78 17.53
N ASP A 211 -4.79 14.65 18.48
CA ASP A 211 -4.55 13.91 19.72
C ASP A 211 -4.93 12.44 19.62
N LYS A 212 -5.94 12.12 18.78
CA LYS A 212 -6.48 10.79 18.61
C LYS A 212 -6.85 10.54 17.14
N VAL A 213 -6.51 9.38 16.63
CA VAL A 213 -6.91 8.92 15.28
C VAL A 213 -7.71 7.65 15.42
N THR A 214 -8.90 7.63 14.79
CA THR A 214 -9.74 6.44 14.72
C THR A 214 -9.93 6.06 13.25
N TYR A 215 -9.42 4.91 12.85
CA TYR A 215 -9.65 4.32 11.54
C TYR A 215 -10.86 3.40 11.60
N LEU A 216 -11.80 3.59 10.67
CA LEU A 216 -13.05 2.80 10.57
C LEU A 216 -13.11 2.10 9.22
N PRO A 217 -12.96 0.77 9.18
CA PRO A 217 -13.14 -0.03 7.97
C PRO A 217 -14.60 -0.03 7.53
N ILE A 218 -14.88 0.56 6.38
CA ILE A 218 -16.23 0.62 5.78
C ILE A 218 -16.08 0.31 4.29
N PRO A 219 -16.24 -0.94 3.84
CA PRO A 219 -16.00 -1.33 2.45
C PRO A 219 -16.90 -0.62 1.42
N ASP A 220 -18.14 -0.29 1.79
CA ASP A 220 -19.07 0.41 0.91
C ASP A 220 -18.74 1.90 0.81
N SER A 221 -18.37 2.38 -0.39
CA SER A 221 -18.01 3.77 -0.64
C SER A 221 -19.16 4.75 -0.44
N THR A 222 -20.40 4.33 -0.72
CA THR A 222 -21.59 5.16 -0.51
C THR A 222 -21.84 5.37 0.99
N VAL A 223 -21.69 4.32 1.79
CA VAL A 223 -21.79 4.40 3.26
C VAL A 223 -20.66 5.26 3.83
N ARG A 224 -19.42 5.12 3.33
CA ARG A 224 -18.31 6.00 3.76
C ARG A 224 -18.62 7.47 3.50
N LEU A 225 -19.09 7.82 2.29
CA LEU A 225 -19.44 9.21 1.96
C LEU A 225 -20.62 9.72 2.78
N ALA A 226 -21.64 8.89 3.04
CA ALA A 226 -22.77 9.26 3.90
C ALA A 226 -22.31 9.57 5.33
N ASN A 227 -21.40 8.75 5.89
CA ASN A 227 -20.83 8.97 7.23
C ASN A 227 -19.94 10.22 7.28
N LEU A 228 -19.23 10.57 6.19
CA LEU A 228 -18.49 11.83 6.09
C LEU A 228 -19.46 13.03 6.12
N ARG A 229 -20.54 12.98 5.34
CA ARG A 229 -21.55 14.04 5.29
C ARG A 229 -22.32 14.20 6.60
N SER A 230 -22.64 13.13 7.29
CA SER A 230 -23.31 13.19 8.60
C SER A 230 -22.39 13.68 9.72
N GLY A 231 -21.08 13.65 9.52
CA GLY A 231 -20.09 14.05 10.52
C GLY A 231 -19.63 12.92 11.44
N GLU A 232 -19.96 11.67 11.12
CA GLU A 232 -19.40 10.49 11.78
C GLU A 232 -17.94 10.24 11.36
N LEU A 233 -17.56 10.69 10.16
CA LEU A 233 -16.19 10.67 9.66
C LEU A 233 -15.70 12.10 9.37
N ASP A 234 -14.40 12.28 9.37
CA ASP A 234 -13.74 13.55 9.09
C ASP A 234 -12.97 13.50 7.75
N MET A 235 -12.55 12.30 7.35
CA MET A 235 -11.86 12.02 6.10
C MET A 235 -12.22 10.61 5.61
N ILE A 236 -12.28 10.42 4.30
CA ILE A 236 -12.39 9.09 3.68
C ILE A 236 -11.35 8.94 2.59
N GLU A 237 -10.81 7.75 2.45
CA GLU A 237 -9.99 7.34 1.32
C GLU A 237 -10.83 6.58 0.27
N ARG A 238 -10.34 6.49 -0.96
CA ARG A 238 -11.01 5.79 -2.07
C ARG A 238 -12.48 6.22 -2.23
N LEU A 239 -12.72 7.54 -2.33
CA LEU A 239 -13.98 8.06 -2.80
C LEU A 239 -14.28 7.48 -4.19
N ALA A 240 -15.52 7.02 -4.42
CA ALA A 240 -15.91 6.54 -5.74
C ALA A 240 -15.83 7.69 -6.75
N ALA A 241 -15.36 7.41 -7.97
CA ALA A 241 -15.23 8.40 -9.03
C ALA A 241 -16.58 9.05 -9.38
N THR A 242 -17.66 8.28 -9.34
CA THR A 242 -19.04 8.73 -9.53
C THR A 242 -19.49 9.80 -8.54
N ASP A 243 -18.89 9.85 -7.37
CA ASP A 243 -19.22 10.82 -6.33
C ASP A 243 -18.34 12.09 -6.37
N ALA A 244 -17.28 12.08 -7.19
CA ALA A 244 -16.30 13.17 -7.24
C ALA A 244 -16.94 14.53 -7.57
N ALA A 245 -17.87 14.60 -8.53
CA ALA A 245 -18.57 15.83 -8.90
C ALA A 245 -19.39 16.39 -7.73
N SER A 246 -20.09 15.51 -7.01
CA SER A 246 -20.91 15.89 -5.86
C SER A 246 -20.09 16.39 -4.68
N VAL A 247 -18.90 15.82 -4.45
CA VAL A 247 -17.98 16.27 -3.40
C VAL A 247 -17.31 17.59 -3.78
N LYS A 248 -16.90 17.78 -5.05
CA LYS A 248 -16.33 19.04 -5.54
C LYS A 248 -17.28 20.23 -5.41
N SER A 249 -18.60 19.99 -5.51
CA SER A 249 -19.63 21.03 -5.37
C SER A 249 -20.10 21.24 -3.93
N ASP A 250 -19.72 20.39 -2.99
CA ASP A 250 -20.13 20.47 -1.58
C ASP A 250 -19.25 21.46 -0.81
N ALA A 251 -19.86 22.57 -0.35
CA ALA A 251 -19.13 23.60 0.38
C ALA A 251 -18.52 23.14 1.71
N ALA A 252 -19.04 22.06 2.32
CA ALA A 252 -18.57 21.48 3.57
C ALA A 252 -17.38 20.52 3.40
N LEU A 253 -17.06 20.13 2.16
CA LEU A 253 -16.06 19.14 1.85
C LEU A 253 -14.91 19.70 1.01
N THR A 254 -13.77 19.06 1.10
CA THR A 254 -12.60 19.24 0.23
C THR A 254 -12.39 17.96 -0.55
N TYR A 255 -12.31 18.07 -1.88
CA TYR A 255 -11.88 17.01 -2.77
C TYR A 255 -10.35 17.06 -2.92
N ALA A 256 -9.69 15.92 -2.84
CA ALA A 256 -8.26 15.79 -3.11
C ALA A 256 -8.01 14.51 -3.90
N ASP A 257 -7.07 14.53 -4.86
CA ASP A 257 -6.69 13.37 -5.64
C ASP A 257 -5.21 13.35 -6.00
N ALA A 258 -4.71 12.16 -6.33
CA ALA A 258 -3.39 11.93 -6.89
C ALA A 258 -3.41 10.69 -7.80
N VAL A 259 -2.74 10.75 -8.95
CA VAL A 259 -2.59 9.57 -9.83
C VAL A 259 -1.71 8.53 -9.13
N SER A 260 -2.20 7.29 -9.04
CA SER A 260 -1.50 6.19 -8.38
C SER A 260 -0.26 5.74 -9.15
N ILE A 261 0.81 5.41 -8.43
CA ILE A 261 1.97 4.67 -8.96
C ILE A 261 1.75 3.14 -8.96
N GLY A 262 0.57 2.69 -8.54
CA GLY A 262 0.17 1.29 -8.53
C GLY A 262 -0.66 0.90 -9.76
N TYR A 263 -1.26 -0.27 -9.69
CA TYR A 263 -2.05 -0.82 -10.79
C TYR A 263 -3.23 -1.67 -10.30
N MET A 264 -4.24 -1.80 -11.15
CA MET A 264 -5.35 -2.74 -11.02
C MET A 264 -5.04 -3.96 -11.87
N ALA A 265 -5.14 -5.17 -11.30
CA ALA A 265 -4.79 -6.38 -12.02
C ALA A 265 -5.59 -7.62 -11.59
N MET A 266 -5.52 -8.65 -12.43
CA MET A 266 -5.96 -9.99 -12.13
C MET A 266 -4.75 -10.94 -12.19
N TYR A 267 -4.55 -11.73 -11.13
CA TYR A 267 -3.49 -12.71 -11.01
C TYR A 267 -4.02 -14.08 -11.44
N VAL A 268 -3.30 -14.73 -12.34
CA VAL A 268 -3.65 -16.07 -12.84
C VAL A 268 -2.91 -17.11 -12.01
N ASN A 269 -3.61 -18.11 -11.51
CA ASN A 269 -2.95 -19.22 -10.83
C ASN A 269 -2.26 -20.15 -11.86
N ILE A 270 -0.94 -20.04 -11.95
CA ILE A 270 -0.11 -20.80 -12.92
C ILE A 270 0.31 -22.15 -12.34
N ALA A 271 0.75 -22.18 -11.08
CA ALA A 271 1.33 -23.38 -10.47
C ALA A 271 1.11 -23.49 -8.95
N ASN A 272 0.21 -22.70 -8.37
CA ASN A 272 -0.03 -22.70 -6.93
C ASN A 272 -1.15 -23.66 -6.55
N GLY A 273 -0.80 -24.90 -6.25
CA GLY A 273 -1.73 -25.90 -5.74
C GLY A 273 -2.72 -26.44 -6.79
N PRO A 274 -3.73 -27.23 -6.36
CA PRO A 274 -4.63 -27.95 -7.27
C PRO A 274 -5.48 -27.06 -8.16
N ARG A 275 -5.79 -25.83 -7.75
CA ARG A 275 -6.62 -24.90 -8.54
C ARG A 275 -5.88 -24.35 -9.78
N ALA A 276 -4.55 -24.48 -9.85
CA ALA A 276 -3.74 -24.20 -11.04
C ALA A 276 -3.92 -25.26 -12.14
N ASP A 277 -4.43 -26.46 -11.80
CA ASP A 277 -4.65 -27.54 -12.76
C ASP A 277 -5.93 -27.31 -13.58
N ASN A 278 -5.89 -26.26 -14.42
CA ASN A 278 -6.97 -25.87 -15.31
C ASN A 278 -6.38 -25.32 -16.62
N PRO A 279 -7.13 -25.32 -17.75
CA PRO A 279 -6.62 -24.86 -19.03
C PRO A 279 -6.14 -23.40 -19.01
N PHE A 280 -6.83 -22.50 -18.29
CA PHE A 280 -6.49 -21.06 -18.22
C PHE A 280 -5.13 -20.83 -17.56
N GLY A 281 -4.80 -21.57 -16.50
CA GLY A 281 -3.50 -21.51 -15.85
C GLY A 281 -2.37 -22.10 -16.72
N LYS A 282 -2.65 -23.10 -17.53
CA LYS A 282 -1.65 -23.85 -18.31
C LYS A 282 -1.36 -23.29 -19.70
N ASP A 283 -2.35 -22.73 -20.38
CA ASP A 283 -2.23 -22.27 -21.76
C ASP A 283 -2.26 -20.75 -21.87
N LYS A 284 -1.11 -20.13 -22.22
CA LYS A 284 -0.99 -18.69 -22.36
C LYS A 284 -1.91 -18.12 -23.45
N ARG A 285 -2.28 -18.89 -24.49
CA ARG A 285 -3.20 -18.44 -25.55
C ARG A 285 -4.57 -18.11 -24.99
N LEU A 286 -5.04 -18.84 -23.96
CA LEU A 286 -6.30 -18.56 -23.28
C LEU A 286 -6.22 -17.26 -22.45
N ARG A 287 -5.08 -17.00 -21.80
CA ARG A 287 -4.83 -15.75 -21.07
C ARG A 287 -4.76 -14.55 -22.01
N GLN A 288 -4.09 -14.71 -23.16
CA GLN A 288 -4.02 -13.71 -24.23
C GLN A 288 -5.41 -13.42 -24.81
N ALA A 289 -6.21 -14.45 -25.08
CA ALA A 289 -7.59 -14.30 -25.53
C ALA A 289 -8.44 -13.52 -24.51
N PHE A 290 -8.32 -13.86 -23.24
CA PHE A 290 -9.02 -13.17 -22.16
C PHE A 290 -8.62 -11.68 -22.09
N SER A 291 -7.33 -11.39 -22.15
CA SER A 291 -6.81 -10.02 -22.11
C SER A 291 -7.25 -9.16 -23.30
N LEU A 292 -7.26 -9.75 -24.52
CA LEU A 292 -7.72 -9.10 -25.75
C LEU A 292 -9.23 -8.85 -25.79
N ALA A 293 -10.01 -9.64 -25.05
CA ALA A 293 -11.46 -9.43 -24.94
C ALA A 293 -11.85 -8.24 -24.05
N ILE A 294 -10.91 -7.68 -23.27
CA ILE A 294 -11.16 -6.57 -22.34
C ILE A 294 -10.94 -5.22 -23.03
N ASP A 295 -11.98 -4.39 -23.08
CA ASP A 295 -11.88 -2.98 -23.45
C ASP A 295 -11.54 -2.15 -22.19
N ARG A 296 -10.27 -1.76 -22.07
CA ARG A 296 -9.77 -1.02 -20.91
C ARG A 296 -10.23 0.44 -20.88
N GLU A 297 -10.46 1.02 -22.04
CA GLU A 297 -11.03 2.39 -22.17
C GLU A 297 -12.49 2.39 -21.69
N ALA A 298 -13.32 1.48 -22.23
CA ALA A 298 -14.69 1.34 -21.79
C ALA A 298 -14.81 0.99 -20.32
N LEU A 299 -13.90 0.14 -19.79
CA LEU A 299 -13.84 -0.19 -18.37
C LEU A 299 -13.57 1.06 -17.52
N SER A 300 -12.61 1.90 -17.93
CA SER A 300 -12.33 3.18 -17.28
C SER A 300 -13.54 4.11 -17.29
N GLN A 301 -14.21 4.25 -18.43
CA GLN A 301 -15.39 5.13 -18.56
C GLN A 301 -16.56 4.66 -17.71
N VAL A 302 -16.88 3.36 -17.76
CA VAL A 302 -18.08 2.82 -17.10
C VAL A 302 -17.93 2.74 -15.56
N VAL A 303 -16.74 2.41 -15.07
CA VAL A 303 -16.51 2.16 -13.63
C VAL A 303 -15.91 3.37 -12.93
N PHE A 304 -15.05 4.12 -13.63
CA PHE A 304 -14.23 5.18 -13.03
C PHE A 304 -14.49 6.55 -13.67
N GLU A 305 -15.52 6.70 -14.50
CA GLU A 305 -15.83 7.96 -15.20
C GLU A 305 -14.61 8.58 -15.90
N GLY A 306 -13.74 7.73 -16.46
CA GLY A 306 -12.52 8.15 -17.14
C GLY A 306 -11.37 8.60 -16.22
N THR A 307 -11.52 8.51 -14.89
CA THR A 307 -10.46 8.91 -13.95
C THR A 307 -9.35 7.87 -13.80
N ALA A 308 -9.58 6.61 -14.17
CA ALA A 308 -8.56 5.58 -14.22
C ALA A 308 -7.86 5.57 -15.57
N MET A 309 -6.54 5.49 -15.58
CA MET A 309 -5.74 5.40 -16.80
C MET A 309 -5.68 3.95 -17.28
N PRO A 310 -6.14 3.61 -18.49
CA PRO A 310 -5.97 2.27 -19.05
C PRO A 310 -4.51 1.81 -19.09
N GLY A 311 -4.25 0.54 -18.80
CA GLY A 311 -2.88 0.03 -18.75
C GLY A 311 -2.81 -1.50 -18.89
N ASN A 312 -1.68 -1.99 -19.42
CA ASN A 312 -1.36 -3.41 -19.59
C ASN A 312 -0.01 -3.79 -18.98
N GLN A 313 0.59 -2.89 -18.21
CA GLN A 313 1.90 -3.07 -17.57
C GLN A 313 1.84 -2.63 -16.11
N PRO A 314 2.84 -2.96 -15.26
CA PRO A 314 2.87 -2.54 -13.86
C PRO A 314 3.12 -1.05 -13.66
N TYR A 315 3.43 -0.33 -14.73
CA TYR A 315 3.71 1.12 -14.73
C TYR A 315 2.70 1.84 -15.61
N PRO A 316 2.21 3.03 -15.19
CA PRO A 316 1.30 3.81 -16.04
C PRO A 316 2.00 4.27 -17.33
N PRO A 317 1.27 4.47 -18.43
CA PRO A 317 1.81 4.98 -19.70
C PRO A 317 2.60 6.29 -19.60
N THR A 318 2.39 7.06 -18.53
CA THR A 318 3.13 8.30 -18.23
C THR A 318 4.47 8.05 -17.52
N SER A 319 4.71 6.83 -17.04
CA SER A 319 5.96 6.46 -16.35
C SER A 319 7.12 6.30 -17.33
N PRO A 320 8.36 6.72 -16.98
CA PRO A 320 9.55 6.41 -17.76
C PRO A 320 9.81 4.90 -17.87
N TRP A 321 9.28 4.10 -16.95
CA TRP A 321 9.42 2.64 -16.91
C TRP A 321 8.44 1.89 -17.81
N PHE A 322 7.43 2.58 -18.37
CA PHE A 322 6.49 1.98 -19.31
C PHE A 322 7.20 1.61 -20.63
N ASN A 323 7.05 0.37 -21.08
CA ASN A 323 7.56 -0.07 -22.38
C ASN A 323 6.61 0.37 -23.50
N LYS A 324 7.01 1.37 -24.28
CA LYS A 324 6.19 1.93 -25.36
C LYS A 324 6.06 1.01 -26.58
N GLU A 325 6.89 -0.03 -26.67
CA GLU A 325 6.80 -1.05 -27.73
C GLU A 325 5.64 -2.04 -27.47
N ILE A 326 5.11 -2.05 -26.25
CA ILE A 326 3.97 -2.88 -25.84
C ILE A 326 2.82 -1.93 -25.46
N PRO A 327 2.13 -1.34 -26.46
CA PRO A 327 1.02 -0.41 -26.19
C PRO A 327 -0.15 -1.14 -25.53
N VAL A 328 -1.02 -0.38 -24.86
CA VAL A 328 -2.27 -0.92 -24.33
C VAL A 328 -3.08 -1.55 -25.49
N PRO A 329 -3.42 -2.85 -25.40
CA PRO A 329 -4.09 -3.53 -26.50
C PRO A 329 -5.50 -2.98 -26.71
N VAL A 330 -5.84 -2.73 -27.96
CA VAL A 330 -7.23 -2.48 -28.38
C VAL A 330 -8.00 -3.79 -28.27
N ARG A 331 -9.25 -3.71 -27.80
CA ARG A 331 -10.14 -4.88 -27.74
C ARG A 331 -10.28 -5.55 -29.10
N ASP A 332 -10.06 -6.87 -29.16
CA ASP A 332 -10.17 -7.67 -30.39
C ASP A 332 -10.85 -9.01 -30.10
N ILE A 333 -12.15 -9.07 -30.29
CA ILE A 333 -12.96 -10.27 -30.02
C ILE A 333 -12.71 -11.38 -31.05
N ASP A 334 -12.47 -11.02 -32.30
CA ASP A 334 -12.24 -12.03 -33.34
C ASP A 334 -10.91 -12.73 -33.09
N LYS A 335 -9.86 -11.98 -32.77
CA LYS A 335 -8.56 -12.55 -32.37
C LYS A 335 -8.64 -13.36 -31.09
N ALA A 336 -9.41 -12.92 -30.12
CA ALA A 336 -9.65 -13.68 -28.89
C ALA A 336 -10.30 -15.04 -29.16
N LYS A 337 -11.31 -15.08 -30.03
CA LYS A 337 -11.95 -16.34 -30.48
C LYS A 337 -11.00 -17.25 -31.25
N GLU A 338 -10.15 -16.70 -32.12
CA GLU A 338 -9.12 -17.47 -32.82
C GLU A 338 -8.16 -18.15 -31.83
N LEU A 339 -7.68 -17.43 -30.82
CA LEU A 339 -6.79 -17.94 -29.76
C LEU A 339 -7.48 -19.05 -28.93
N MET A 340 -8.76 -18.84 -28.55
CA MET A 340 -9.58 -19.84 -27.87
C MET A 340 -9.65 -21.12 -28.67
N LYS A 341 -10.01 -21.02 -29.97
CA LYS A 341 -10.10 -22.14 -30.87
C LYS A 341 -8.74 -22.84 -31.08
N ALA A 342 -7.65 -22.07 -31.23
CA ALA A 342 -6.30 -22.61 -31.36
C ALA A 342 -5.86 -23.36 -30.10
N ALA A 343 -6.38 -22.99 -28.92
CA ALA A 343 -6.18 -23.68 -27.65
C ALA A 343 -7.13 -24.90 -27.48
N GLY A 344 -8.04 -25.16 -28.43
CA GLY A 344 -8.98 -26.30 -28.41
C GLY A 344 -10.29 -26.00 -27.62
N HIS A 345 -10.63 -24.76 -27.43
CA HIS A 345 -11.83 -24.36 -26.66
C HIS A 345 -12.73 -23.42 -27.47
N GLU A 346 -14.03 -23.68 -27.50
CA GLU A 346 -15.05 -22.71 -27.93
C GLU A 346 -15.61 -21.93 -26.75
N THR A 347 -15.68 -22.57 -25.60
CA THR A 347 -16.06 -21.93 -24.32
C THR A 347 -15.17 -22.44 -23.20
N LEU A 348 -14.97 -21.60 -22.16
CA LEU A 348 -14.16 -21.96 -20.99
C LEU A 348 -14.78 -21.38 -19.71
N ASP A 349 -15.04 -22.24 -18.72
CA ASP A 349 -15.52 -21.83 -17.40
C ASP A 349 -14.32 -21.38 -16.54
N ILE A 350 -14.44 -20.21 -15.92
CA ILE A 350 -13.40 -19.63 -15.03
C ILE A 350 -14.08 -19.06 -13.78
N GLU A 351 -13.56 -19.40 -12.59
CA GLU A 351 -13.90 -18.71 -11.37
C GLU A 351 -12.96 -17.50 -11.17
N LEU A 352 -13.54 -16.31 -11.06
CA LEU A 352 -12.83 -15.06 -10.74
C LEU A 352 -13.25 -14.60 -9.35
N GLN A 353 -12.31 -14.65 -8.41
CA GLN A 353 -12.54 -14.09 -7.08
C GLN A 353 -12.11 -12.62 -6.99
N HIS A 354 -12.82 -11.84 -6.19
CA HIS A 354 -12.57 -10.40 -6.00
C HIS A 354 -13.01 -9.94 -4.61
N ALA A 355 -12.51 -8.77 -4.18
CA ALA A 355 -12.98 -8.16 -2.93
C ALA A 355 -14.47 -7.79 -3.03
N ASN A 356 -15.20 -7.91 -1.90
CA ASN A 356 -16.63 -7.67 -1.78
C ASN A 356 -17.01 -6.17 -1.74
N SER A 357 -16.25 -5.32 -2.44
CA SER A 357 -16.54 -3.90 -2.61
C SER A 357 -17.49 -3.66 -3.79
N PRO A 358 -18.46 -2.76 -3.70
CA PRO A 358 -19.39 -2.45 -4.79
C PRO A 358 -18.68 -2.04 -6.09
N VAL A 359 -17.69 -1.16 -6.02
CA VAL A 359 -16.90 -0.71 -7.18
C VAL A 359 -16.14 -1.87 -7.82
N VAL A 360 -15.54 -2.72 -7.01
CA VAL A 360 -14.80 -3.90 -7.50
C VAL A 360 -15.76 -4.92 -8.13
N THR A 361 -16.93 -5.14 -7.52
CA THR A 361 -17.97 -6.03 -8.06
C THR A 361 -18.47 -5.51 -9.41
N GLN A 362 -18.77 -4.23 -9.52
CA GLN A 362 -19.17 -3.59 -10.79
C GLN A 362 -18.08 -3.78 -11.85
N MET A 363 -16.83 -3.49 -11.51
CA MET A 363 -15.69 -3.66 -12.41
C MET A 363 -15.60 -5.10 -12.94
N MET A 364 -15.73 -6.08 -12.07
CA MET A 364 -15.65 -7.50 -12.47
C MET A 364 -16.86 -7.95 -13.27
N GLN A 365 -18.05 -7.39 -13.03
CA GLN A 365 -19.24 -7.62 -13.87
C GLN A 365 -19.05 -7.07 -15.29
N VAL A 366 -18.43 -5.90 -15.44
CA VAL A 366 -18.10 -5.34 -16.75
C VAL A 366 -17.10 -6.23 -17.48
N VAL A 367 -16.01 -6.68 -16.79
CA VAL A 367 -15.04 -7.64 -17.35
C VAL A 367 -15.73 -8.94 -17.75
N GLN A 368 -16.57 -9.51 -16.89
CA GLN A 368 -17.35 -10.73 -17.15
C GLN A 368 -18.16 -10.61 -18.44
N SER A 369 -18.86 -9.49 -18.60
CA SER A 369 -19.67 -9.22 -19.83
C SER A 369 -18.79 -9.14 -21.07
N MET A 370 -17.66 -8.43 -21.00
CA MET A 370 -16.75 -8.26 -22.14
C MET A 370 -16.15 -9.58 -22.61
N VAL A 371 -15.65 -10.42 -21.69
CA VAL A 371 -14.97 -11.67 -22.03
C VAL A 371 -15.96 -12.78 -22.43
N ALA A 372 -17.23 -12.67 -22.04
CA ALA A 372 -18.27 -13.61 -22.46
C ALA A 372 -18.44 -13.65 -23.98
N GLU A 373 -18.24 -12.52 -24.69
CA GLU A 373 -18.30 -12.46 -26.15
C GLU A 373 -17.21 -13.30 -26.83
N ALA A 374 -16.07 -13.53 -26.15
CA ALA A 374 -15.00 -14.39 -26.65
C ALA A 374 -15.19 -15.87 -26.26
N GLY A 375 -16.23 -16.22 -25.49
CA GLY A 375 -16.52 -17.60 -25.08
C GLY A 375 -16.17 -17.92 -23.61
N PHE A 376 -15.68 -16.95 -22.82
CA PHE A 376 -15.40 -17.18 -21.41
C PHE A 376 -16.68 -17.13 -20.57
N LYS A 377 -16.92 -18.16 -19.76
CA LYS A 377 -18.01 -18.23 -18.79
C LYS A 377 -17.45 -17.96 -17.39
N VAL A 378 -17.39 -16.69 -17.02
CA VAL A 378 -16.81 -16.28 -15.74
C VAL A 378 -17.86 -16.37 -14.64
N SER A 379 -17.56 -17.09 -13.55
CA SER A 379 -18.30 -17.04 -12.30
C SER A 379 -17.60 -16.12 -11.31
N LEU A 380 -18.31 -15.09 -10.80
CA LEU A 380 -17.76 -14.14 -9.84
C LEU A 380 -17.92 -14.66 -8.40
N LYS A 381 -16.85 -14.59 -7.61
CA LYS A 381 -16.83 -14.94 -6.19
C LYS A 381 -16.37 -13.73 -5.37
N ALA A 382 -17.32 -13.01 -4.79
CA ALA A 382 -17.03 -11.92 -3.86
C ALA A 382 -16.57 -12.47 -2.51
N THR A 383 -15.45 -11.96 -2.00
CA THR A 383 -14.81 -12.43 -0.77
C THR A 383 -14.31 -11.21 0.03
N GLU A 384 -14.34 -11.29 1.35
CA GLU A 384 -13.70 -10.30 2.21
C GLU A 384 -12.19 -10.21 1.86
N PHE A 385 -11.59 -8.99 1.88
CA PHE A 385 -10.29 -8.74 1.25
C PHE A 385 -9.13 -9.50 1.91
N ALA A 386 -9.06 -9.58 3.23
CA ALA A 386 -7.99 -10.32 3.90
C ALA A 386 -8.12 -11.83 3.66
N THR A 387 -9.35 -12.34 3.60
CA THR A 387 -9.64 -13.73 3.21
C THR A 387 -9.22 -13.99 1.76
N LEU A 388 -9.52 -13.07 0.84
CA LEU A 388 -9.09 -13.18 -0.57
C LEU A 388 -7.57 -13.31 -0.68
N LEU A 389 -6.81 -12.50 0.06
CA LEU A 389 -5.33 -12.57 0.07
C LEU A 389 -4.83 -13.90 0.65
N SER A 390 -5.50 -14.42 1.68
CA SER A 390 -5.19 -15.73 2.26
C SER A 390 -5.44 -16.87 1.26
N GLU A 391 -6.58 -16.83 0.55
CA GLU A 391 -6.93 -17.77 -0.51
C GLU A 391 -5.92 -17.72 -1.68
N GLN A 392 -5.46 -16.52 -2.09
CA GLN A 392 -4.40 -16.36 -3.08
C GLN A 392 -3.10 -17.04 -2.63
N THR A 393 -2.65 -16.77 -1.41
CA THR A 393 -1.42 -17.35 -0.86
C THR A 393 -1.52 -18.89 -0.76
N ALA A 394 -2.68 -19.41 -0.41
CA ALA A 394 -2.96 -20.85 -0.32
C ALA A 394 -3.15 -21.52 -1.69
N GLY A 395 -3.25 -20.77 -2.79
CA GLY A 395 -3.49 -21.30 -4.13
C GLY A 395 -4.96 -21.72 -4.39
N ASN A 396 -5.90 -21.27 -3.56
CA ASN A 396 -7.32 -21.60 -3.65
C ASN A 396 -8.07 -20.72 -4.68
N PHE A 397 -7.48 -20.41 -5.81
CA PHE A 397 -8.07 -19.58 -6.85
C PHE A 397 -7.68 -20.07 -8.25
N GLN A 398 -8.46 -19.70 -9.28
CA GLN A 398 -8.09 -19.82 -10.69
C GLN A 398 -7.63 -18.47 -11.24
N LEU A 399 -8.48 -17.44 -11.05
CA LEU A 399 -8.22 -16.06 -11.38
C LEU A 399 -8.63 -15.21 -10.16
N SER A 400 -7.79 -14.29 -9.73
CA SER A 400 -8.06 -13.46 -8.57
C SER A 400 -7.71 -12.00 -8.84
N ARG A 401 -8.67 -11.11 -8.58
CA ARG A 401 -8.50 -9.68 -8.75
C ARG A 401 -7.98 -9.07 -7.46
N SER A 402 -6.78 -8.49 -7.49
CA SER A 402 -6.28 -7.60 -6.45
C SER A 402 -5.41 -6.50 -7.05
N ASP A 403 -5.34 -5.36 -6.35
CA ASP A 403 -4.58 -4.21 -6.79
C ASP A 403 -3.23 -4.16 -6.09
N TRP A 404 -2.32 -3.43 -6.71
CA TRP A 404 -1.06 -3.03 -6.10
C TRP A 404 -1.01 -1.52 -5.92
N SER A 405 -0.72 -1.07 -4.72
CA SER A 405 -0.68 0.36 -4.38
C SER A 405 0.55 1.09 -4.92
N GLY A 406 1.50 0.36 -5.50
CA GLY A 406 2.71 0.92 -6.09
C GLY A 406 3.87 1.14 -5.11
N ARG A 407 5.06 1.22 -5.70
CA ARG A 407 6.32 1.61 -5.06
C ARG A 407 7.03 2.60 -5.97
N ILE A 408 7.87 3.43 -5.39
CA ILE A 408 8.62 4.46 -6.12
C ILE A 408 9.65 3.87 -7.07
N ASP A 409 10.30 2.77 -6.68
CA ASP A 409 11.20 2.02 -7.57
C ASP A 409 10.41 0.99 -8.38
N PRO A 410 10.69 0.84 -9.70
CA PRO A 410 10.01 -0.11 -10.57
C PRO A 410 10.09 -1.55 -10.09
N ASP A 411 11.16 -1.92 -9.43
CA ASP A 411 11.35 -3.25 -8.86
C ASP A 411 10.24 -3.66 -7.91
N GLY A 412 9.83 -2.76 -7.02
CA GLY A 412 8.77 -2.99 -6.05
C GLY A 412 7.38 -3.18 -6.67
N ASN A 413 7.21 -2.88 -7.95
CA ASN A 413 5.97 -3.05 -8.70
C ASN A 413 5.93 -4.36 -9.51
N LEU A 414 7.07 -5.05 -9.67
CA LEU A 414 7.17 -6.20 -10.56
C LEU A 414 7.85 -7.40 -9.91
N HIS A 415 9.08 -7.26 -9.42
CA HIS A 415 9.96 -8.36 -9.02
C HIS A 415 9.30 -9.37 -8.06
N GLN A 416 8.68 -8.90 -6.98
CA GLN A 416 8.08 -9.76 -5.96
C GLN A 416 6.84 -10.54 -6.42
N PHE A 417 6.25 -10.18 -7.58
CA PHE A 417 5.04 -10.80 -8.13
C PHE A 417 5.35 -11.88 -9.16
N VAL A 418 6.48 -11.76 -9.89
CA VAL A 418 6.75 -12.56 -11.09
C VAL A 418 8.05 -13.35 -11.04
N THR A 419 8.94 -13.10 -10.06
CA THR A 419 10.14 -13.93 -9.90
C THR A 419 9.81 -15.24 -9.18
N CYS A 420 10.57 -16.30 -9.47
CA CYS A 420 10.36 -17.65 -8.92
C CYS A 420 10.33 -17.68 -7.39
N LYS A 421 11.08 -16.78 -6.74
CA LYS A 421 11.15 -16.64 -5.26
C LYS A 421 10.47 -15.37 -4.75
N GLY A 422 9.65 -14.72 -5.57
CA GLY A 422 8.95 -13.50 -5.20
C GLY A 422 8.03 -13.70 -3.98
N GLY A 423 8.12 -12.79 -3.01
CA GLY A 423 7.45 -12.93 -1.71
C GLY A 423 5.93 -12.91 -1.76
N ILE A 424 5.36 -12.37 -2.84
CA ILE A 424 3.92 -12.31 -3.11
C ILE A 424 3.58 -12.81 -4.52
N ASN A 425 4.42 -13.70 -5.07
CA ASN A 425 4.12 -14.42 -6.31
C ASN A 425 3.12 -15.55 -6.01
N ASP A 426 1.87 -15.19 -5.75
CA ASP A 426 0.79 -16.15 -5.47
C ASP A 426 0.40 -16.98 -6.71
N ALA A 427 0.71 -16.49 -7.91
CA ALA A 427 0.58 -17.23 -9.16
C ALA A 427 1.52 -18.45 -9.25
N LYS A 428 2.63 -18.44 -8.51
CA LYS A 428 3.78 -19.34 -8.65
C LYS A 428 4.30 -19.39 -10.10
N TYR A 429 4.22 -18.26 -10.81
CA TYR A 429 4.90 -18.08 -12.07
C TYR A 429 6.41 -18.16 -11.87
N CYS A 430 7.11 -18.84 -12.76
CA CYS A 430 8.56 -18.98 -12.68
C CYS A 430 9.16 -19.08 -14.09
N ASN A 431 9.94 -18.06 -14.46
CA ASN A 431 10.70 -18.00 -15.70
C ASN A 431 12.12 -17.52 -15.36
N ALA A 432 13.12 -18.36 -15.61
CA ALA A 432 14.51 -18.10 -15.26
C ALA A 432 15.10 -16.87 -16.00
N GLU A 433 14.63 -16.58 -17.21
CA GLU A 433 15.06 -15.40 -17.95
C GLU A 433 14.50 -14.12 -17.32
N VAL A 434 13.21 -14.12 -16.93
CA VAL A 434 12.61 -13.00 -16.19
C VAL A 434 13.34 -12.77 -14.87
N ASP A 435 13.66 -13.85 -14.12
CA ASP A 435 14.43 -13.75 -12.87
C ASP A 435 15.80 -13.08 -13.12
N THR A 436 16.51 -13.52 -14.17
CA THR A 436 17.83 -12.97 -14.52
C THR A 436 17.72 -11.49 -14.87
N LEU A 437 16.80 -11.11 -15.75
CA LEU A 437 16.60 -9.73 -16.18
C LEU A 437 16.27 -8.80 -14.99
N LEU A 438 15.37 -9.22 -14.12
CA LEU A 438 14.97 -8.39 -12.97
C LEU A 438 16.05 -8.30 -11.89
N ASN A 439 16.83 -9.37 -11.67
CA ASN A 439 17.98 -9.33 -10.75
C ASN A 439 19.13 -8.49 -11.33
N ASP A 440 19.39 -8.54 -12.64
CA ASP A 440 20.38 -7.67 -13.30
C ASP A 440 19.96 -6.19 -13.19
N ALA A 441 18.67 -5.88 -13.34
CA ALA A 441 18.16 -4.52 -13.15
C ALA A 441 18.37 -4.01 -11.72
N ARG A 442 18.23 -4.86 -10.70
CA ARG A 442 18.54 -4.53 -9.30
C ARG A 442 20.01 -4.20 -9.07
N ALA A 443 20.90 -4.90 -9.78
CA ALA A 443 22.33 -4.76 -9.60
C ALA A 443 22.91 -3.52 -10.31
N SER A 444 22.18 -2.87 -11.21
CA SER A 444 22.67 -1.73 -12.00
C SER A 444 22.30 -0.39 -11.39
N THR A 445 23.27 0.52 -11.28
CA THR A 445 23.06 1.94 -10.96
C THR A 445 22.73 2.77 -12.21
N ASP A 446 22.93 2.23 -13.41
CA ASP A 446 22.62 2.88 -14.68
C ASP A 446 21.15 2.70 -15.02
N GLU A 447 20.40 3.80 -15.03
CA GLU A 447 18.95 3.81 -15.29
C GLU A 447 18.62 3.30 -16.70
N ALA A 448 19.46 3.56 -17.70
CA ALA A 448 19.23 3.09 -19.06
C ALA A 448 19.39 1.56 -19.15
N VAL A 449 20.40 1.00 -18.47
CA VAL A 449 20.58 -0.46 -18.36
C VAL A 449 19.40 -1.08 -17.61
N ARG A 450 18.97 -0.48 -16.51
CA ARG A 450 17.77 -0.95 -15.78
C ARG A 450 16.54 -0.97 -16.69
N LYS A 451 16.32 0.14 -17.43
CA LYS A 451 15.18 0.25 -18.36
C LYS A 451 15.20 -0.83 -19.43
N GLU A 452 16.36 -1.11 -20.04
CA GLU A 452 16.54 -2.19 -21.03
C GLU A 452 16.11 -3.55 -20.43
N LYS A 453 16.55 -3.85 -19.20
CA LYS A 453 16.22 -5.12 -18.54
C LYS A 453 14.72 -5.22 -18.21
N TYR A 454 14.10 -4.15 -17.72
CA TYR A 454 12.66 -4.12 -17.49
C TYR A 454 11.88 -4.25 -18.79
N ASP A 455 12.31 -3.63 -19.87
CA ASP A 455 11.66 -3.73 -21.18
C ASP A 455 11.73 -5.16 -21.76
N ALA A 456 12.88 -5.82 -21.59
CA ALA A 456 13.04 -7.22 -22.00
C ALA A 456 12.13 -8.15 -21.17
N ALA A 457 12.09 -7.96 -19.85
CA ALA A 457 11.19 -8.73 -18.98
C ALA A 457 9.71 -8.49 -19.32
N ALA A 458 9.33 -7.23 -19.61
CA ALA A 458 7.97 -6.87 -19.99
C ALA A 458 7.49 -7.62 -21.25
N LYS A 459 8.35 -7.84 -22.25
CA LYS A 459 8.00 -8.60 -23.46
C LYS A 459 7.65 -10.05 -23.13
N ILE A 460 8.42 -10.70 -22.27
CA ILE A 460 8.15 -12.09 -21.85
C ILE A 460 6.85 -12.14 -21.05
N LEU A 461 6.65 -11.19 -20.13
CA LEU A 461 5.48 -11.14 -19.27
C LEU A 461 4.19 -10.78 -20.03
N ASP A 462 4.26 -9.97 -21.08
CA ASP A 462 3.13 -9.65 -21.96
C ASP A 462 2.72 -10.89 -22.80
N GLU A 463 3.69 -11.75 -23.16
CA GLU A 463 3.41 -13.01 -23.83
C GLU A 463 2.82 -14.06 -22.88
N ASP A 464 3.38 -14.22 -21.67
CA ASP A 464 2.99 -15.26 -20.73
C ASP A 464 1.75 -14.91 -19.90
N LEU A 465 1.50 -13.63 -19.65
CA LEU A 465 0.37 -13.05 -18.88
C LEU A 465 0.08 -13.77 -17.54
N PRO A 466 1.05 -13.89 -16.64
CA PRO A 466 0.76 -14.35 -15.28
C PRO A 466 -0.06 -13.33 -14.49
N VAL A 467 0.02 -12.06 -14.89
CA VAL A 467 -0.74 -10.93 -14.37
C VAL A 467 -1.40 -10.21 -15.55
N ILE A 468 -2.72 -10.05 -15.49
CA ILE A 468 -3.50 -9.29 -16.48
C ILE A 468 -3.78 -7.92 -15.90
N TYR A 469 -3.04 -6.90 -16.35
CA TYR A 469 -3.22 -5.53 -15.91
C TYR A 469 -4.45 -4.89 -16.58
N LEU A 470 -5.19 -4.08 -15.82
CA LEU A 470 -6.41 -3.41 -16.28
C LEU A 470 -6.23 -1.89 -16.40
N GLY A 471 -5.34 -1.32 -15.59
CA GLY A 471 -5.06 0.11 -15.60
C GLY A 471 -4.54 0.62 -14.26
N HIS A 472 -4.51 1.95 -14.14
CA HIS A 472 -3.99 2.67 -12.97
C HIS A 472 -5.06 3.60 -12.43
N GLN A 473 -5.44 3.40 -11.17
CA GLN A 473 -6.48 4.21 -10.53
C GLN A 473 -5.92 5.55 -10.03
N SER A 474 -6.78 6.52 -9.82
CA SER A 474 -6.48 7.69 -9.00
C SER A 474 -6.85 7.42 -7.54
N TRP A 475 -5.98 7.83 -6.62
CA TRP A 475 -6.33 7.94 -5.21
C TRP A 475 -7.22 9.17 -5.04
N ILE A 476 -8.40 9.00 -4.47
CA ILE A 476 -9.35 10.09 -4.27
C ILE A 476 -9.76 10.12 -2.80
N TRP A 477 -9.62 11.29 -2.18
CA TRP A 477 -10.04 11.54 -0.80
C TRP A 477 -11.17 12.59 -0.79
N ALA A 478 -12.08 12.43 0.16
CA ALA A 478 -12.99 13.49 0.56
C ALA A 478 -12.77 13.81 2.03
N ILE A 479 -12.73 15.08 2.37
CA ILE A 479 -12.23 15.58 3.65
C ILE A 479 -13.16 16.69 4.11
N LYS A 480 -13.49 16.79 5.40
CA LYS A 480 -14.23 17.92 5.95
C LYS A 480 -13.41 19.21 5.87
N LYS A 481 -14.07 20.34 5.66
CA LYS A 481 -13.41 21.66 5.53
C LYS A 481 -12.65 22.10 6.77
N ASP A 482 -13.04 21.64 7.95
CA ASP A 482 -12.36 21.90 9.21
C ASP A 482 -11.07 21.07 9.40
N VAL A 483 -10.82 20.08 8.53
CA VAL A 483 -9.56 19.32 8.46
C VAL A 483 -8.68 19.95 7.40
N THR A 484 -7.50 20.40 7.81
CA THR A 484 -6.54 21.11 6.93
C THR A 484 -5.15 20.50 7.03
N GLY A 485 -4.24 20.85 6.12
CA GLY A 485 -2.85 20.39 6.14
C GLY A 485 -2.60 19.00 5.55
N PHE A 486 -3.63 18.27 5.09
CA PHE A 486 -3.45 17.03 4.35
C PHE A 486 -2.87 17.30 2.95
N VAL A 487 -1.84 16.55 2.57
CA VAL A 487 -1.21 16.61 1.25
C VAL A 487 -1.42 15.27 0.53
N PRO A 488 -2.15 15.24 -0.59
CA PRO A 488 -2.32 14.06 -1.41
C PRO A 488 -0.97 13.52 -1.91
N SER A 489 -0.81 12.21 -1.92
CA SER A 489 0.41 11.57 -2.40
C SER A 489 0.12 10.43 -3.38
N PRO A 490 0.91 10.28 -4.47
CA PRO A 490 0.72 9.22 -5.47
C PRO A 490 0.87 7.80 -4.92
N ASP A 491 1.52 7.62 -3.77
CA ASP A 491 1.60 6.33 -3.07
C ASP A 491 0.32 5.98 -2.29
N GLY A 492 -0.65 6.91 -2.22
CA GLY A 492 -1.93 6.76 -1.57
C GLY A 492 -1.88 6.84 -0.04
N MET A 493 -0.72 7.14 0.55
CA MET A 493 -0.56 7.18 2.01
C MET A 493 -1.20 8.42 2.62
N ILE A 494 -1.82 8.24 3.78
CA ILE A 494 -2.35 9.32 4.61
C ILE A 494 -1.31 9.67 5.66
N ARG A 495 -0.51 10.71 5.37
CA ARG A 495 0.47 11.24 6.32
C ARG A 495 -0.17 12.31 7.18
N LEU A 496 -0.08 12.15 8.50
CA LEU A 496 -0.80 12.99 9.48
C LEU A 496 0.03 14.13 10.07
N LEU A 497 1.34 14.18 9.78
CA LEU A 497 2.17 15.30 10.19
C LEU A 497 1.70 16.59 9.49
N GLY A 498 1.42 17.62 10.24
CA GLY A 498 0.88 18.89 9.74
C GLY A 498 -0.66 18.93 9.59
N VAL A 499 -1.36 17.79 9.69
CA VAL A 499 -2.84 17.76 9.66
C VAL A 499 -3.42 18.35 10.93
N LYS A 500 -4.41 19.24 10.76
CA LYS A 500 -5.11 19.94 11.84
C LYS A 500 -6.62 19.78 11.66
N LYS A 501 -7.34 19.78 12.78
CA LYS A 501 -8.80 19.86 12.83
C LYS A 501 -9.21 20.97 13.75
N SER A 502 -10.04 21.90 13.27
CA SER A 502 -10.52 23.09 14.01
C SER A 502 -11.90 22.89 14.58
#